data_67092c5494ae94177a987bc458e4e195
#
_entry.id   67092c5494ae94177a987bc458e4e195
#
_cell.length_a   1.000
_cell.length_b   1.000
_cell.length_c   1.000
_cell.angle_alpha   90.00
_cell.angle_beta   90.00
_cell.angle_gamma   90.00
#
_symmetry.space_group_name_H-M   'P 1'
#
loop_
_entity.id
_entity.type
_entity.pdbx_description
1 polymer ?
#
loop_
_entity_poly.entity_id
_entity_poly.type
_entity_poly.pdbx_seq_one_letter_code
_entity_poly.pdbx_strand_id
1 'polypeptide(L)'
;VNALVAVAERAGPWRDAFAARLPAMRFHLWPDDAPPEVDVALVWKPDPEAFRRVRVKRAIFNLGAGVDALLSLPTLPRGVPVVRLEDAGMAEQMAEYAVLAVLRAFRDASHYERAQRDGRWAPLARRDKAAFGVGILGAGILGQAVARALGPFGFPLAAWSRRPHDIPGVASFAGRASLDAFLARSAVVIGLLPSTPATRGLLGAAAFAAMPRGGEVVNLGRGDLIVEPDLIAALDSGRLGHATLDVFGAEPLSPDHPFWHHPGITITPHVSAVTRIAESVEQVAAKLEALARGEPVSGAVDRASGY
;
A
#
# COMPACT_ATOMS: atom_id res chain seq x y z
N VAL A 1 19.33 -25.74 5.80
CA VAL A 1 18.13 -25.21 5.16
C VAL A 1 18.53 -24.46 3.90
N ASN A 2 17.90 -24.79 2.77
CA ASN A 2 18.14 -24.15 1.48
C ASN A 2 17.02 -23.15 1.19
N ALA A 3 17.39 -21.95 0.74
CA ALA A 3 16.46 -20.89 0.37
C ALA A 3 16.69 -20.44 -1.09
N LEU A 4 15.62 -20.29 -1.86
CA LEU A 4 15.64 -19.63 -3.17
C LEU A 4 15.42 -18.13 -2.96
N VAL A 5 16.24 -17.30 -3.58
CA VAL A 5 16.04 -15.85 -3.67
C VAL A 5 15.64 -15.53 -5.12
N ALA A 6 14.36 -15.22 -5.33
CA ALA A 6 13.79 -14.90 -6.64
C ALA A 6 13.14 -13.50 -6.60
N VAL A 7 13.95 -12.49 -6.78
CA VAL A 7 13.60 -11.07 -6.76
C VAL A 7 13.89 -10.48 -8.13
N ALA A 8 12.91 -9.79 -8.73
CA ALA A 8 13.04 -9.24 -10.09
C ALA A 8 14.23 -8.29 -10.26
N GLU A 9 14.55 -7.54 -9.22
CA GLU A 9 15.65 -6.58 -9.24
C GLU A 9 16.52 -6.72 -8.00
N ARG A 10 17.85 -6.51 -8.16
CA ARG A 10 18.81 -6.47 -7.05
C ARG A 10 18.85 -7.76 -6.20
N ALA A 11 18.69 -8.93 -6.80
CA ALA A 11 18.67 -10.22 -6.09
C ALA A 11 19.96 -10.49 -5.29
N GLY A 12 21.15 -10.09 -5.79
CA GLY A 12 22.42 -10.22 -5.11
C GLY A 12 22.47 -9.57 -3.73
N PRO A 13 22.17 -8.26 -3.60
CA PRO A 13 22.09 -7.59 -2.29
C PRO A 13 21.15 -8.26 -1.29
N TRP A 14 20.03 -8.82 -1.73
CA TRP A 14 19.12 -9.58 -0.86
C TRP A 14 19.77 -10.88 -0.37
N ARG A 15 20.35 -11.67 -1.29
CA ARG A 15 21.08 -12.88 -0.92
C ARG A 15 22.17 -12.61 0.09
N ASP A 16 22.99 -11.59 -0.15
CA ASP A 16 24.15 -11.27 0.69
C ASP A 16 23.71 -10.83 2.10
N ALA A 17 22.67 -10.03 2.19
CA ALA A 17 22.10 -9.60 3.47
C ALA A 17 21.50 -10.79 4.25
N PHE A 18 20.78 -11.69 3.59
CA PHE A 18 20.26 -12.90 4.23
C PHE A 18 21.40 -13.86 4.65
N ALA A 19 22.42 -14.04 3.82
CA ALA A 19 23.56 -14.90 4.15
C ALA A 19 24.36 -14.37 5.35
N ALA A 20 24.52 -13.06 5.46
CA ALA A 20 25.15 -12.42 6.62
C ALA A 20 24.32 -12.62 7.91
N ARG A 21 22.99 -12.51 7.84
CA ARG A 21 22.11 -12.64 9.00
C ARG A 21 21.86 -14.10 9.41
N LEU A 22 21.87 -15.03 8.47
CA LEU A 22 21.53 -16.45 8.67
C LEU A 22 22.65 -17.35 8.08
N PRO A 23 23.88 -17.35 8.63
CA PRO A 23 25.02 -18.04 8.04
C PRO A 23 24.89 -19.58 7.99
N ALA A 24 23.96 -20.15 8.76
CA ALA A 24 23.66 -21.59 8.74
C ALA A 24 22.75 -22.01 7.57
N MET A 25 22.24 -21.07 6.80
CA MET A 25 21.38 -21.32 5.63
C MET A 25 22.18 -21.13 4.34
N ARG A 26 21.75 -21.83 3.28
CA ARG A 26 22.27 -21.62 1.92
C ARG A 26 21.23 -20.88 1.11
N PHE A 27 21.66 -19.80 0.44
CA PHE A 27 20.81 -18.93 -0.38
C PHE A 27 21.24 -19.05 -1.85
N HIS A 28 20.29 -19.48 -2.67
CA HIS A 28 20.47 -19.69 -4.10
C HIS A 28 19.75 -18.59 -4.88
N LEU A 29 20.41 -18.05 -5.91
CA LEU A 29 19.81 -17.03 -6.77
C LEU A 29 19.05 -17.68 -7.93
N TRP A 30 17.86 -17.17 -8.20
CA TRP A 30 17.13 -17.45 -9.43
C TRP A 30 17.63 -16.54 -10.56
N PRO A 31 17.87 -17.06 -11.78
CA PRO A 31 17.84 -18.48 -12.19
C PRO A 31 19.20 -19.20 -12.06
N ASP A 32 20.27 -18.52 -11.64
CA ASP A 32 21.66 -18.87 -11.88
C ASP A 32 22.11 -20.18 -11.21
N ASP A 33 21.82 -20.35 -9.92
CA ASP A 33 22.23 -21.50 -9.12
C ASP A 33 21.07 -22.19 -8.38
N ALA A 34 19.87 -22.04 -8.92
CA ALA A 34 18.65 -22.59 -8.32
C ALA A 34 18.63 -24.13 -8.37
N PRO A 35 18.60 -24.82 -7.21
CA PRO A 35 18.47 -26.28 -7.16
C PRO A 35 17.03 -26.68 -7.49
N PRO A 36 16.76 -27.95 -7.83
CA PRO A 36 15.42 -28.42 -8.15
C PRO A 36 14.45 -28.39 -6.96
N GLU A 37 14.98 -28.30 -5.74
CA GLU A 37 14.19 -28.27 -4.51
C GLU A 37 14.84 -27.38 -3.45
N VAL A 38 13.99 -26.60 -2.74
CA VAL A 38 14.38 -25.75 -1.61
C VAL A 38 13.41 -25.90 -0.44
N ASP A 39 13.85 -25.54 0.76
CA ASP A 39 12.98 -25.51 1.92
C ASP A 39 12.05 -24.31 1.90
N VAL A 40 12.58 -23.14 1.56
CA VAL A 40 11.81 -21.88 1.51
C VAL A 40 12.16 -21.08 0.25
N ALA A 41 11.25 -20.21 -0.17
CA ALA A 41 11.50 -19.22 -1.22
C ALA A 41 11.29 -17.80 -0.68
N LEU A 42 12.20 -16.89 -1.02
CA LEU A 42 12.21 -15.47 -0.68
C LEU A 42 11.96 -14.73 -1.99
N VAL A 43 10.78 -14.15 -2.18
CA VAL A 43 10.35 -13.71 -3.51
C VAL A 43 9.80 -12.28 -3.52
N TRP A 44 10.07 -11.56 -4.60
CA TRP A 44 9.43 -10.29 -4.93
C TRP A 44 9.26 -10.16 -6.44
N LYS A 45 7.99 -10.13 -6.90
CA LYS A 45 7.65 -10.18 -8.33
C LYS A 45 8.47 -11.27 -9.07
N PRO A 46 8.44 -12.54 -8.59
CA PRO A 46 9.30 -13.57 -9.15
C PRO A 46 8.89 -13.92 -10.58
N ASP A 47 9.86 -14.37 -11.37
CA ASP A 47 9.60 -15.02 -12.64
C ASP A 47 8.69 -16.26 -12.40
N PRO A 48 7.57 -16.41 -13.14
CA PRO A 48 6.70 -17.59 -13.03
C PRO A 48 7.43 -18.93 -13.21
N GLU A 49 8.54 -18.98 -13.97
CA GLU A 49 9.35 -20.17 -14.16
C GLU A 49 10.04 -20.65 -12.88
N ALA A 50 10.26 -19.76 -11.92
CA ALA A 50 10.86 -20.13 -10.64
C ALA A 50 10.06 -21.25 -9.94
N PHE A 51 8.73 -21.14 -9.92
CA PHE A 51 7.86 -22.13 -9.29
C PHE A 51 7.53 -23.34 -10.19
N ARG A 52 7.86 -23.32 -11.48
CA ARG A 52 7.79 -24.47 -12.35
C ARG A 52 9.03 -25.36 -12.22
N ARG A 53 10.19 -24.75 -12.00
CA ARG A 53 11.47 -25.44 -11.97
C ARG A 53 11.95 -25.80 -10.57
N VAL A 54 11.52 -25.04 -9.55
CA VAL A 54 11.96 -25.24 -8.17
C VAL A 54 10.78 -25.61 -7.28
N ARG A 55 10.87 -26.77 -6.66
CA ARG A 55 9.91 -27.21 -5.65
C ARG A 55 10.20 -26.55 -4.30
N VAL A 56 9.23 -25.82 -3.77
CA VAL A 56 9.31 -25.21 -2.42
C VAL A 56 8.56 -26.10 -1.43
N LYS A 57 9.21 -26.48 -0.32
CA LYS A 57 8.65 -27.45 0.65
C LYS A 57 7.86 -26.83 1.79
N ARG A 58 8.32 -25.74 2.40
CA ARG A 58 7.82 -25.29 3.70
C ARG A 58 7.07 -23.97 3.66
N ALA A 59 7.64 -22.92 3.05
CA ALA A 59 7.03 -21.59 3.00
C ALA A 59 7.57 -20.75 1.86
N ILE A 60 6.75 -19.80 1.39
CA ILE A 60 7.12 -18.75 0.43
C ILE A 60 7.00 -17.43 1.16
N PHE A 61 8.10 -16.70 1.30
CA PHE A 61 8.13 -15.36 1.91
C PHE A 61 8.08 -14.30 0.82
N ASN A 62 7.01 -13.51 0.82
CA ASN A 62 6.90 -12.35 -0.06
C ASN A 62 7.65 -11.17 0.58
N LEU A 63 8.64 -10.63 -0.12
CA LEU A 63 9.49 -9.53 0.34
C LEU A 63 8.82 -8.16 0.11
N GLY A 64 7.55 -8.07 0.43
CA GLY A 64 6.71 -6.88 0.37
C GLY A 64 5.42 -7.09 1.15
N ALA A 65 4.72 -6.00 1.48
CA ALA A 65 3.45 -6.07 2.20
C ALA A 65 2.28 -6.55 1.30
N GLY A 66 2.27 -6.11 0.04
CA GLY A 66 1.27 -6.53 -0.94
C GLY A 66 1.59 -7.88 -1.54
N VAL A 67 0.60 -8.77 -1.61
CA VAL A 67 0.76 -10.15 -2.11
C VAL A 67 -0.07 -10.45 -3.35
N ASP A 68 -0.84 -9.48 -3.82
CA ASP A 68 -1.77 -9.60 -4.95
C ASP A 68 -1.09 -10.12 -6.23
N ALA A 69 0.06 -9.56 -6.60
CA ALA A 69 0.83 -10.00 -7.76
C ALA A 69 1.35 -11.44 -7.60
N LEU A 70 1.81 -11.83 -6.40
CA LEU A 70 2.26 -13.19 -6.13
C LEU A 70 1.10 -14.18 -6.18
N LEU A 71 -0.03 -13.84 -5.55
CA LEU A 71 -1.22 -14.71 -5.51
C LEU A 71 -1.86 -14.91 -6.89
N SER A 72 -1.67 -13.97 -7.82
CA SER A 72 -2.17 -14.08 -9.19
C SER A 72 -1.34 -15.00 -10.10
N LEU A 73 -0.14 -15.44 -9.65
CA LEU A 73 0.71 -16.31 -10.45
C LEU A 73 0.10 -17.72 -10.61
N PRO A 74 -0.17 -18.20 -11.85
CA PRO A 74 -0.72 -19.53 -12.07
C PRO A 74 0.19 -20.65 -11.59
N THR A 75 1.50 -20.37 -11.48
CA THR A 75 2.54 -21.33 -11.09
C THR A 75 2.77 -21.37 -9.58
N LEU A 76 2.12 -20.51 -8.80
CA LEU A 76 2.29 -20.47 -7.34
C LEU A 76 1.80 -21.78 -6.71
N PRO A 77 2.64 -22.51 -5.95
CA PRO A 77 2.27 -23.78 -5.34
C PRO A 77 1.08 -23.64 -4.38
N ARG A 78 -0.01 -24.38 -4.60
CA ARG A 78 -1.24 -24.25 -3.82
C ARG A 78 -1.12 -24.73 -2.37
N GLY A 79 -0.30 -25.74 -2.12
CA GLY A 79 -0.13 -26.37 -0.80
C GLY A 79 0.95 -25.74 0.08
N VAL A 80 1.66 -24.71 -0.39
CA VAL A 80 2.75 -24.08 0.35
C VAL A 80 2.25 -22.77 0.95
N PRO A 81 2.42 -22.53 2.27
CA PRO A 81 2.03 -21.28 2.91
C PRO A 81 2.78 -20.09 2.31
N VAL A 82 2.06 -18.99 2.12
CA VAL A 82 2.65 -17.69 1.76
C VAL A 82 2.68 -16.81 3.01
N VAL A 83 3.83 -16.20 3.28
CA VAL A 83 4.05 -15.30 4.40
C VAL A 83 4.51 -13.96 3.82
N ARG A 84 3.89 -12.86 4.26
CA ARG A 84 4.24 -11.51 3.78
C ARG A 84 5.05 -10.73 4.80
N LEU A 85 5.72 -9.69 4.34
CA LEU A 85 6.17 -8.63 5.23
C LEU A 85 4.95 -7.87 5.78
N GLU A 86 5.05 -7.42 7.03
CA GLU A 86 3.96 -6.69 7.68
C GLU A 86 4.26 -5.20 7.76
N ASP A 87 5.42 -4.81 8.26
CA ASP A 87 5.89 -3.44 8.32
C ASP A 87 7.27 -3.32 7.65
N ALA A 88 8.30 -3.89 8.26
CA ALA A 88 9.69 -3.86 7.77
C ALA A 88 10.14 -2.43 7.36
N GLY A 89 9.83 -1.42 8.18
CA GLY A 89 10.18 -0.02 7.97
C GLY A 89 9.30 0.73 6.95
N MET A 90 8.21 0.11 6.48
CA MET A 90 7.27 0.76 5.57
C MET A 90 6.27 1.66 6.29
N ALA A 91 5.93 1.36 7.54
CA ALA A 91 4.92 2.11 8.28
C ALA A 91 5.34 3.56 8.55
N GLU A 92 6.61 3.79 8.85
CA GLU A 92 7.18 5.13 9.01
C GLU A 92 7.08 5.95 7.73
N GLN A 93 7.59 5.40 6.61
CA GLN A 93 7.57 6.06 5.30
C GLN A 93 6.14 6.38 4.84
N MET A 94 5.23 5.41 5.00
CA MET A 94 3.80 5.58 4.66
C MET A 94 3.17 6.68 5.49
N ALA A 95 3.51 6.77 6.78
CA ALA A 95 3.02 7.82 7.68
C ALA A 95 3.55 9.20 7.28
N GLU A 96 4.84 9.32 6.96
CA GLU A 96 5.46 10.56 6.47
C GLU A 96 4.78 11.06 5.19
N TYR A 97 4.58 10.17 4.22
CA TYR A 97 3.95 10.51 2.95
C TYR A 97 2.48 10.92 3.15
N ALA A 98 1.73 10.18 3.96
CA ALA A 98 0.34 10.49 4.26
C ALA A 98 0.19 11.84 4.99
N VAL A 99 1.05 12.13 5.97
CA VAL A 99 1.10 13.42 6.66
C VAL A 99 1.38 14.56 5.68
N LEU A 100 2.38 14.40 4.81
CA LEU A 100 2.68 15.38 3.76
C LEU A 100 1.44 15.66 2.90
N ALA A 101 0.78 14.60 2.39
CA ALA A 101 -0.39 14.74 1.53
C ALA A 101 -1.57 15.45 2.26
N VAL A 102 -1.85 15.07 3.51
CA VAL A 102 -2.91 15.71 4.31
C VAL A 102 -2.59 17.19 4.60
N LEU A 103 -1.35 17.50 4.93
CA LEU A 103 -0.96 18.89 5.16
C LEU A 103 -1.01 19.74 3.89
N ARG A 104 -0.61 19.19 2.74
CA ARG A 104 -0.77 19.85 1.43
C ARG A 104 -2.25 20.14 1.13
N ALA A 105 -3.14 19.16 1.36
CA ALA A 105 -4.58 19.33 1.22
C ALA A 105 -5.14 20.41 2.16
N PHE A 106 -4.82 20.34 3.45
CA PHE A 106 -5.29 21.29 4.45
C PHE A 106 -4.80 22.72 4.19
N ARG A 107 -3.60 22.88 3.62
CA ARG A 107 -2.98 24.17 3.32
C ARG A 107 -3.25 24.66 1.89
N ASP A 108 -4.13 24.01 1.15
CA ASP A 108 -4.51 24.37 -0.23
C ASP A 108 -3.29 24.46 -1.19
N ALA A 109 -2.28 23.61 -0.97
CA ALA A 109 -1.00 23.70 -1.69
C ALA A 109 -1.18 23.62 -3.21
N SER A 110 -2.02 22.69 -3.71
CA SER A 110 -2.29 22.54 -5.14
C SER A 110 -2.98 23.76 -5.75
N HIS A 111 -3.80 24.52 -5.00
CA HIS A 111 -4.34 25.79 -5.44
C HIS A 111 -3.24 26.84 -5.60
N TYR A 112 -2.35 26.97 -4.62
CA TYR A 112 -1.27 27.96 -4.67
C TYR A 112 -0.23 27.63 -5.73
N GLU A 113 0.06 26.37 -5.99
CA GLU A 113 0.94 25.94 -7.08
C GLU A 113 0.37 26.29 -8.46
N ARG A 114 -0.95 26.16 -8.65
CA ARG A 114 -1.64 26.62 -9.87
C ARG A 114 -1.60 28.13 -9.97
N ALA A 115 -1.96 28.83 -8.90
CA ALA A 115 -1.94 30.29 -8.85
C ALA A 115 -0.53 30.86 -9.13
N GLN A 116 0.52 30.23 -8.62
CA GLN A 116 1.91 30.59 -8.89
C GLN A 116 2.26 30.43 -10.36
N ARG A 117 1.88 29.31 -11.02
CA ARG A 117 2.10 29.11 -12.45
C ARG A 117 1.41 30.15 -13.31
N ASP A 118 0.22 30.58 -12.88
CA ASP A 118 -0.57 31.60 -13.57
C ASP A 118 -0.16 33.03 -13.21
N GLY A 119 0.85 33.25 -12.35
CA GLY A 119 1.28 34.57 -11.88
C GLY A 119 0.19 35.30 -11.07
N ARG A 120 -0.72 34.58 -10.41
CA ARG A 120 -1.85 35.14 -9.66
C ARG A 120 -1.59 35.14 -8.15
N TRP A 121 -1.76 36.29 -7.52
CA TRP A 121 -1.82 36.44 -6.06
C TRP A 121 -3.25 36.16 -5.60
N ALA A 122 -3.56 34.91 -5.21
CA ALA A 122 -4.94 34.42 -4.98
C ALA A 122 -5.06 33.75 -3.59
N PRO A 123 -5.07 34.51 -2.48
CA PRO A 123 -5.20 33.93 -1.15
C PRO A 123 -6.61 33.31 -0.94
N LEU A 124 -6.66 32.17 -0.29
CA LEU A 124 -7.90 31.52 0.16
C LEU A 124 -8.14 31.81 1.65
N ALA A 125 -9.42 31.73 2.05
CA ALA A 125 -9.79 31.75 3.45
C ALA A 125 -9.19 30.51 4.16
N ARG A 126 -8.78 30.71 5.43
CA ARG A 126 -8.23 29.62 6.22
C ARG A 126 -9.27 28.54 6.47
N ARG A 127 -8.94 27.29 6.20
CA ARG A 127 -9.79 26.14 6.51
C ARG A 127 -9.96 25.97 8.02
N ASP A 128 -11.16 25.61 8.45
CA ASP A 128 -11.41 25.18 9.83
C ASP A 128 -10.93 23.74 10.01
N LYS A 129 -10.01 23.55 10.93
CA LYS A 129 -9.44 22.24 11.22
C LYS A 129 -10.46 21.29 11.81
N ALA A 130 -11.41 21.76 12.63
CA ALA A 130 -12.44 20.94 13.24
C ALA A 130 -13.42 20.36 12.19
N ALA A 131 -13.59 21.06 11.06
CA ALA A 131 -14.40 20.60 9.93
C ALA A 131 -13.60 19.79 8.89
N PHE A 132 -12.27 19.67 9.05
CA PHE A 132 -11.38 18.99 8.10
C PHE A 132 -11.14 17.54 8.53
N GLY A 133 -12.13 16.67 8.36
CA GLY A 133 -12.02 15.25 8.67
C GLY A 133 -11.03 14.53 7.76
N VAL A 134 -10.20 13.66 8.32
CA VAL A 134 -9.29 12.78 7.59
C VAL A 134 -9.72 11.34 7.75
N GLY A 135 -10.09 10.70 6.64
CA GLY A 135 -10.51 9.32 6.57
C GLY A 135 -9.40 8.41 6.09
N ILE A 136 -9.20 7.27 6.76
CA ILE A 136 -8.20 6.26 6.43
C ILE A 136 -8.93 4.98 6.01
N LEU A 137 -8.86 4.61 4.74
CA LEU A 137 -9.35 3.34 4.22
C LEU A 137 -8.30 2.26 4.42
N GLY A 138 -8.45 1.46 5.47
CA GLY A 138 -7.52 0.42 5.89
C GLY A 138 -6.96 0.67 7.28
N ALA A 139 -7.48 -0.03 8.30
CA ALA A 139 -7.09 0.10 9.71
C ALA A 139 -6.06 -0.95 10.17
N GLY A 140 -5.29 -1.52 9.23
CA GLY A 140 -4.18 -2.44 9.52
C GLY A 140 -2.93 -1.70 10.06
N ILE A 141 -1.78 -2.38 10.06
CA ILE A 141 -0.52 -1.87 10.61
C ILE A 141 -0.16 -0.49 10.03
N LEU A 142 -0.19 -0.34 8.69
CA LEU A 142 0.13 0.91 8.02
C LEU A 142 -0.90 2.01 8.33
N GLY A 143 -2.20 1.69 8.30
CA GLY A 143 -3.25 2.66 8.61
C GLY A 143 -3.21 3.15 10.06
N GLN A 144 -2.87 2.28 11.00
CA GLN A 144 -2.66 2.67 12.40
C GLN A 144 -1.43 3.56 12.57
N ALA A 145 -0.34 3.31 11.83
CA ALA A 145 0.83 4.18 11.84
C ALA A 145 0.49 5.58 11.29
N VAL A 146 -0.23 5.65 10.17
CA VAL A 146 -0.73 6.91 9.60
C VAL A 146 -1.64 7.65 10.61
N ALA A 147 -2.56 6.94 11.26
CA ALA A 147 -3.45 7.55 12.26
C ALA A 147 -2.66 8.13 13.45
N ARG A 148 -1.67 7.38 13.97
CA ARG A 148 -0.80 7.88 15.05
C ARG A 148 0.01 9.11 14.65
N ALA A 149 0.56 9.13 13.43
CA ALA A 149 1.34 10.26 12.93
C ALA A 149 0.48 11.51 12.69
N LEU A 150 -0.79 11.35 12.31
CA LEU A 150 -1.73 12.46 12.14
C LEU A 150 -2.31 12.98 13.46
N GLY A 151 -2.30 12.18 14.53
CA GLY A 151 -2.87 12.53 15.84
C GLY A 151 -2.40 13.89 16.38
N PRO A 152 -1.08 14.21 16.41
CA PRO A 152 -0.57 15.48 16.93
C PRO A 152 -1.07 16.73 16.19
N PHE A 153 -1.54 16.59 14.96
CA PHE A 153 -2.08 17.72 14.19
C PHE A 153 -3.50 18.11 14.59
N GLY A 154 -4.23 17.25 15.31
CA GLY A 154 -5.56 17.57 15.83
C GLY A 154 -6.67 17.59 14.77
N PHE A 155 -6.53 16.86 13.68
CA PHE A 155 -7.63 16.62 12.73
C PHE A 155 -8.62 15.61 13.31
N PRO A 156 -9.95 15.74 13.03
CA PRO A 156 -10.89 14.66 13.26
C PRO A 156 -10.52 13.45 12.40
N LEU A 157 -10.09 12.35 13.03
CA LEU A 157 -9.66 11.12 12.34
C LEU A 157 -10.79 10.10 12.31
N ALA A 158 -10.92 9.40 11.17
CA ALA A 158 -11.79 8.26 11.00
C ALA A 158 -11.04 7.13 10.26
N ALA A 159 -11.29 5.88 10.61
CA ALA A 159 -10.77 4.73 9.89
C ALA A 159 -11.91 3.80 9.48
N TRP A 160 -11.82 3.29 8.25
CA TRP A 160 -12.75 2.29 7.72
C TRP A 160 -12.00 1.00 7.36
N SER A 161 -12.59 -0.13 7.72
CA SER A 161 -12.05 -1.44 7.39
C SER A 161 -13.14 -2.52 7.36
N ARG A 162 -12.78 -3.74 6.99
CA ARG A 162 -13.72 -4.87 6.96
C ARG A 162 -14.29 -5.20 8.34
N ARG A 163 -13.46 -5.11 9.37
CA ARG A 163 -13.81 -5.37 10.78
C ARG A 163 -13.49 -4.13 11.62
N PRO A 164 -14.20 -3.90 12.74
CA PRO A 164 -13.89 -2.79 13.63
C PRO A 164 -12.45 -2.88 14.15
N HIS A 165 -11.81 -1.73 14.29
CA HIS A 165 -10.53 -1.58 14.98
C HIS A 165 -10.68 -0.48 16.03
N ASP A 166 -10.16 -0.72 17.21
CA ASP A 166 -10.04 0.28 18.27
C ASP A 166 -8.68 0.97 18.14
N ILE A 167 -8.72 2.22 17.66
CA ILE A 167 -7.53 3.07 17.51
C ILE A 167 -7.79 4.35 18.32
N PRO A 168 -6.97 4.63 19.36
CA PRO A 168 -7.20 5.79 20.22
C PRO A 168 -7.33 7.10 19.41
N GLY A 169 -8.42 7.85 19.66
CA GLY A 169 -8.69 9.13 19.01
C GLY A 169 -9.18 9.03 17.56
N VAL A 170 -9.52 7.83 17.06
CA VAL A 170 -9.99 7.61 15.69
C VAL A 170 -11.40 7.01 15.69
N ALA A 171 -12.33 7.64 14.98
CA ALA A 171 -13.66 7.08 14.81
C ALA A 171 -13.62 5.83 13.92
N SER A 172 -14.11 4.69 14.42
CA SER A 172 -14.06 3.41 13.72
C SER A 172 -15.35 3.17 12.91
N PHE A 173 -15.17 2.81 11.63
CA PHE A 173 -16.22 2.40 10.70
C PHE A 173 -15.90 1.02 10.15
N ALA A 174 -16.89 0.14 10.07
CA ALA A 174 -16.66 -1.21 9.60
C ALA A 174 -17.76 -1.71 8.63
N GLY A 175 -17.31 -2.47 7.62
CA GLY A 175 -18.19 -3.08 6.65
C GLY A 175 -18.80 -2.11 5.63
N ARG A 176 -19.40 -2.66 4.58
CA ARG A 176 -19.87 -1.88 3.43
C ARG A 176 -20.96 -0.85 3.81
N ALA A 177 -21.84 -1.18 4.72
CA ALA A 177 -22.94 -0.32 5.12
C ALA A 177 -22.51 0.99 5.80
N SER A 178 -21.30 1.06 6.35
CA SER A 178 -20.78 2.26 7.00
C SER A 178 -19.90 3.13 6.10
N LEU A 179 -19.66 2.71 4.86
CA LEU A 179 -18.74 3.40 3.95
C LEU A 179 -19.20 4.83 3.65
N ASP A 180 -20.46 5.03 3.32
CA ASP A 180 -20.98 6.34 2.95
C ASP A 180 -20.93 7.32 4.14
N ALA A 181 -21.24 6.86 5.35
CA ALA A 181 -21.11 7.66 6.56
C ALA A 181 -19.65 8.02 6.88
N PHE A 182 -18.72 7.12 6.60
CA PHE A 182 -17.27 7.39 6.69
C PHE A 182 -16.84 8.44 5.65
N LEU A 183 -17.24 8.28 4.38
CA LEU A 183 -16.87 9.20 3.30
C LEU A 183 -17.46 10.60 3.50
N ALA A 184 -18.72 10.70 3.96
CA ALA A 184 -19.41 11.97 4.17
C ALA A 184 -18.71 12.92 5.18
N ARG A 185 -17.91 12.37 6.09
CA ARG A 185 -17.15 13.16 7.07
C ARG A 185 -15.68 13.38 6.72
N SER A 186 -15.21 12.84 5.60
CA SER A 186 -13.81 12.83 5.21
C SER A 186 -13.54 13.88 4.14
N ALA A 187 -12.94 15.01 4.53
CA ALA A 187 -12.45 16.02 3.58
C ALA A 187 -11.24 15.49 2.78
N VAL A 188 -10.46 14.60 3.39
CA VAL A 188 -9.39 13.83 2.72
C VAL A 188 -9.60 12.34 2.99
N VAL A 189 -9.50 11.52 1.95
CA VAL A 189 -9.57 10.05 2.05
C VAL A 189 -8.23 9.46 1.64
N ILE A 190 -7.58 8.73 2.55
CA ILE A 190 -6.30 8.03 2.32
C ILE A 190 -6.58 6.55 2.08
N GLY A 191 -6.29 6.05 0.89
CA GLY A 191 -6.44 4.65 0.50
C GLY A 191 -5.19 3.83 0.84
N LEU A 192 -5.34 2.84 1.74
CA LEU A 192 -4.30 1.90 2.17
C LEU A 192 -4.78 0.43 2.09
N LEU A 193 -5.84 0.20 1.33
CA LEU A 193 -6.44 -1.12 1.20
C LEU A 193 -5.64 -2.02 0.24
N PRO A 194 -5.60 -3.35 0.48
CA PRO A 194 -5.08 -4.30 -0.50
C PRO A 194 -6.01 -4.41 -1.70
N SER A 195 -5.49 -4.87 -2.85
CA SER A 195 -6.29 -5.26 -4.01
C SER A 195 -6.99 -6.59 -3.76
N THR A 196 -8.30 -6.54 -3.66
CA THR A 196 -9.17 -7.71 -3.52
C THR A 196 -10.46 -7.51 -4.31
N PRO A 197 -11.25 -8.56 -4.61
CA PRO A 197 -12.55 -8.37 -5.26
C PRO A 197 -13.48 -7.40 -4.53
N ALA A 198 -13.33 -7.24 -3.21
CA ALA A 198 -14.16 -6.34 -2.39
C ALA A 198 -13.68 -4.89 -2.37
N THR A 199 -12.42 -4.63 -2.73
CA THR A 199 -11.81 -3.29 -2.68
C THR A 199 -11.58 -2.67 -4.05
N ARG A 200 -11.58 -3.48 -5.12
CA ARG A 200 -11.48 -2.98 -6.50
C ARG A 200 -12.63 -2.07 -6.83
N GLY A 201 -12.32 -0.89 -7.36
CA GLY A 201 -13.30 0.13 -7.74
C GLY A 201 -14.12 0.65 -6.57
N LEU A 202 -13.66 0.49 -5.32
CA LEU A 202 -14.37 0.97 -4.14
C LEU A 202 -14.57 2.50 -4.18
N LEU A 203 -13.60 3.23 -4.72
CA LEU A 203 -13.62 4.66 -4.94
C LEU A 203 -14.01 4.96 -6.40
N GLY A 204 -15.30 4.90 -6.70
CA GLY A 204 -15.91 5.30 -7.96
C GLY A 204 -16.84 6.49 -7.77
N ALA A 205 -17.66 6.80 -8.77
CA ALA A 205 -18.55 7.97 -8.82
C ALA A 205 -19.44 8.11 -7.56
N ALA A 206 -20.04 7.02 -7.08
CA ALA A 206 -20.87 7.04 -5.88
C ALA A 206 -20.09 7.39 -4.62
N ALA A 207 -18.88 6.84 -4.47
CA ALA A 207 -18.00 7.15 -3.35
C ALA A 207 -17.57 8.62 -3.36
N PHE A 208 -17.19 9.13 -4.53
CA PHE A 208 -16.83 10.55 -4.67
C PHE A 208 -18.04 11.46 -4.41
N ALA A 209 -19.24 11.06 -4.82
CA ALA A 209 -20.48 11.79 -4.51
C ALA A 209 -20.80 11.82 -3.01
N ALA A 210 -20.42 10.82 -2.24
CA ALA A 210 -20.62 10.78 -0.80
C ALA A 210 -19.66 11.67 0.00
N MET A 211 -18.46 11.99 -0.54
CA MET A 211 -17.49 12.86 0.12
C MET A 211 -18.00 14.32 0.20
N PRO A 212 -17.46 15.17 1.08
CA PRO A 212 -17.67 16.63 1.01
C PRO A 212 -17.23 17.19 -0.36
N ARG A 213 -17.95 18.20 -0.87
CA ARG A 213 -17.57 18.85 -2.14
C ARG A 213 -16.18 19.47 -2.02
N GLY A 214 -15.33 19.28 -3.04
CA GLY A 214 -13.94 19.70 -3.02
C GLY A 214 -13.05 18.84 -2.13
N GLY A 215 -13.55 17.68 -1.68
CA GLY A 215 -12.74 16.70 -0.96
C GLY A 215 -11.58 16.16 -1.80
N GLU A 216 -10.59 15.60 -1.15
CA GLU A 216 -9.36 15.12 -1.81
C GLU A 216 -9.14 13.62 -1.55
N VAL A 217 -8.54 12.94 -2.53
CA VAL A 217 -8.20 11.52 -2.44
C VAL A 217 -6.69 11.35 -2.47
N VAL A 218 -6.17 10.54 -1.58
CA VAL A 218 -4.75 10.14 -1.51
C VAL A 218 -4.70 8.62 -1.62
N ASN A 219 -4.16 8.07 -2.71
CA ASN A 219 -4.07 6.61 -2.87
C ASN A 219 -2.63 6.14 -2.76
N LEU A 220 -2.34 5.42 -1.68
CA LEU A 220 -1.02 4.87 -1.34
C LEU A 220 -1.06 3.32 -1.24
N GLY A 221 -2.22 2.71 -1.51
CA GLY A 221 -2.42 1.27 -1.39
C GLY A 221 -2.26 0.53 -2.71
N ARG A 222 -3.33 0.52 -3.52
CA ARG A 222 -3.36 -0.12 -4.85
C ARG A 222 -4.16 0.72 -5.83
N GLY A 223 -3.68 0.80 -7.07
CA GLY A 223 -4.31 1.63 -8.11
C GLY A 223 -5.74 1.24 -8.44
N ASP A 224 -6.03 -0.04 -8.43
CA ASP A 224 -7.36 -0.58 -8.73
C ASP A 224 -8.44 -0.30 -7.64
N LEU A 225 -8.06 0.34 -6.53
CA LEU A 225 -9.01 0.92 -5.57
C LEU A 225 -9.89 2.00 -6.22
N ILE A 226 -9.35 2.74 -7.19
CA ILE A 226 -9.98 3.87 -7.85
C ILE A 226 -10.50 3.47 -9.24
N VAL A 227 -11.72 3.92 -9.57
CA VAL A 227 -12.24 3.90 -10.94
C VAL A 227 -11.73 5.16 -11.65
N GLU A 228 -10.72 5.01 -12.49
CA GLU A 228 -9.98 6.13 -13.09
C GLU A 228 -10.86 7.12 -13.91
N PRO A 229 -11.80 6.67 -14.78
CA PRO A 229 -12.70 7.58 -15.48
C PRO A 229 -13.60 8.40 -14.51
N ASP A 230 -14.06 7.78 -13.42
CA ASP A 230 -14.88 8.45 -12.43
C ASP A 230 -14.07 9.50 -11.65
N LEU A 231 -12.79 9.22 -11.38
CA LEU A 231 -11.88 10.18 -10.75
C LEU A 231 -11.70 11.43 -11.62
N ILE A 232 -11.41 11.25 -12.91
CA ILE A 232 -11.27 12.36 -13.86
C ILE A 232 -12.54 13.19 -13.87
N ALA A 233 -13.69 12.57 -14.05
CA ALA A 233 -14.99 13.27 -14.09
C ALA A 233 -15.29 14.02 -12.77
N ALA A 234 -14.92 13.44 -11.63
CA ALA A 234 -15.11 14.10 -10.33
C ALA A 234 -14.17 15.30 -10.14
N LEU A 235 -12.96 15.24 -10.65
CA LEU A 235 -12.01 16.37 -10.64
C LEU A 235 -12.44 17.48 -11.61
N ASP A 236 -12.82 17.14 -12.84
CA ASP A 236 -13.27 18.07 -13.87
C ASP A 236 -14.52 18.86 -13.45
N SER A 237 -15.47 18.17 -12.79
CA SER A 237 -16.68 18.81 -12.27
C SER A 237 -16.49 19.60 -10.96
N GLY A 238 -15.28 19.57 -10.38
CA GLY A 238 -14.98 20.14 -9.06
C GLY A 238 -15.74 19.43 -7.93
N ARG A 239 -16.18 18.19 -8.14
CA ARG A 239 -16.70 17.34 -7.08
C ARG A 239 -15.60 16.96 -6.10
N LEU A 240 -14.43 16.60 -6.64
CA LEU A 240 -13.16 16.50 -5.91
C LEU A 240 -12.27 17.71 -6.21
N GLY A 241 -11.50 18.13 -5.22
CA GLY A 241 -10.55 19.24 -5.34
C GLY A 241 -9.19 18.82 -5.88
N HIS A 242 -8.73 17.65 -5.47
CA HIS A 242 -7.42 17.12 -5.85
C HIS A 242 -7.31 15.61 -5.59
N ALA A 243 -6.38 14.95 -6.30
CA ALA A 243 -5.97 13.59 -6.05
C ALA A 243 -4.44 13.48 -5.98
N THR A 244 -3.92 12.80 -4.96
CA THR A 244 -2.51 12.41 -4.85
C THR A 244 -2.41 10.90 -5.03
N LEU A 245 -1.75 10.45 -6.09
CA LEU A 245 -1.70 9.06 -6.52
C LEU A 245 -0.25 8.58 -6.54
N ASP A 246 0.05 7.59 -5.70
CA ASP A 246 1.36 6.91 -5.70
C ASP A 246 1.30 5.55 -6.40
N VAL A 247 0.08 5.04 -6.65
CA VAL A 247 -0.16 3.70 -7.22
C VAL A 247 -1.22 3.77 -8.33
N PHE A 248 -1.10 2.87 -9.33
CA PHE A 248 -1.90 2.90 -10.55
C PHE A 248 -2.42 1.50 -10.90
N GLY A 249 -3.47 1.44 -11.73
CA GLY A 249 -4.05 0.20 -12.21
C GLY A 249 -3.06 -0.63 -13.05
N ALA A 250 -2.18 0.04 -13.80
CA ALA A 250 -1.04 -0.55 -14.51
C ALA A 250 0.23 0.22 -14.16
N GLU A 251 1.27 -0.49 -13.76
CA GLU A 251 2.57 0.08 -13.40
C GLU A 251 3.70 -0.60 -14.18
N PRO A 252 4.61 0.18 -14.79
CA PRO A 252 4.68 1.66 -14.83
C PRO A 252 3.48 2.30 -15.55
N LEU A 253 3.07 3.51 -15.08
CA LEU A 253 2.02 4.29 -15.74
C LEU A 253 2.44 4.66 -17.16
N SER A 254 1.58 4.39 -18.15
CA SER A 254 1.86 4.70 -19.56
C SER A 254 2.20 6.19 -19.73
N PRO A 255 3.20 6.54 -20.59
CA PRO A 255 3.52 7.94 -20.89
C PRO A 255 2.34 8.76 -21.45
N ASP A 256 1.39 8.09 -22.13
CA ASP A 256 0.21 8.74 -22.73
C ASP A 256 -0.99 8.79 -21.76
N HIS A 257 -0.80 8.37 -20.49
CA HIS A 257 -1.91 8.33 -19.53
C HIS A 257 -2.40 9.74 -19.19
N PRO A 258 -3.74 9.99 -19.19
CA PRO A 258 -4.30 11.33 -18.97
C PRO A 258 -3.94 11.93 -17.61
N PHE A 259 -3.62 11.12 -16.61
CA PHE A 259 -3.23 11.60 -15.28
C PHE A 259 -2.01 12.51 -15.30
N TRP A 260 -1.04 12.28 -16.22
CA TRP A 260 0.19 13.08 -16.29
C TRP A 260 -0.07 14.57 -16.50
N HIS A 261 -1.13 14.90 -17.23
CA HIS A 261 -1.43 16.28 -17.62
C HIS A 261 -2.63 16.85 -16.88
N HIS A 262 -3.27 16.07 -15.99
CA HIS A 262 -4.46 16.55 -15.28
C HIS A 262 -4.07 17.51 -14.14
N PRO A 263 -4.54 18.79 -14.14
CA PRO A 263 -4.10 19.81 -13.17
C PRO A 263 -4.53 19.52 -11.72
N GLY A 264 -5.50 18.63 -11.52
CA GLY A 264 -6.00 18.19 -10.23
C GLY A 264 -5.32 16.92 -9.71
N ILE A 265 -4.26 16.42 -10.36
CA ILE A 265 -3.59 15.17 -9.95
C ILE A 265 -2.11 15.43 -9.67
N THR A 266 -1.65 14.92 -8.52
CA THR A 266 -0.22 14.76 -8.20
C THR A 266 0.15 13.29 -8.30
N ILE A 267 1.24 12.97 -9.01
CA ILE A 267 1.73 11.61 -9.24
C ILE A 267 3.08 11.42 -8.56
N THR A 268 3.26 10.26 -7.91
CA THR A 268 4.57 9.72 -7.55
C THR A 268 4.65 8.25 -7.98
N PRO A 269 5.85 7.72 -8.32
CA PRO A 269 5.97 6.43 -8.98
C PRO A 269 6.14 5.28 -7.96
N HIS A 270 5.12 5.02 -7.13
CA HIS A 270 5.05 3.95 -6.12
C HIS A 270 6.23 4.00 -5.13
N VAL A 271 6.41 5.16 -4.51
CA VAL A 271 7.54 5.47 -3.60
C VAL A 271 7.11 5.85 -2.18
N SER A 272 5.81 5.86 -1.89
CA SER A 272 5.28 6.23 -0.57
C SER A 272 5.79 5.32 0.56
N ALA A 273 6.13 4.07 0.24
CA ALA A 273 6.82 3.17 1.16
C ALA A 273 7.59 2.10 0.38
N VAL A 274 8.89 2.24 0.32
CA VAL A 274 9.76 1.25 -0.34
C VAL A 274 10.26 0.21 0.65
N THR A 275 10.38 -1.04 0.20
CA THR A 275 10.92 -2.13 1.00
C THR A 275 12.41 -1.89 1.29
N ARG A 276 12.78 -1.81 2.56
CA ARG A 276 14.17 -1.68 3.02
C ARG A 276 14.75 -3.06 3.27
N ILE A 277 15.93 -3.36 2.68
CA ILE A 277 16.53 -4.70 2.75
C ILE A 277 16.84 -5.09 4.20
N ALA A 278 17.47 -4.21 4.97
CA ALA A 278 17.92 -4.52 6.32
C ALA A 278 16.75 -4.92 7.24
N GLU A 279 15.72 -4.08 7.32
CA GLU A 279 14.54 -4.31 8.16
C GLU A 279 13.74 -5.54 7.69
N SER A 280 13.69 -5.76 6.38
CA SER A 280 13.02 -6.93 5.80
C SER A 280 13.75 -8.22 6.13
N VAL A 281 15.08 -8.21 6.04
CA VAL A 281 15.91 -9.37 6.38
C VAL A 281 15.74 -9.74 7.86
N GLU A 282 15.74 -8.76 8.77
CA GLU A 282 15.49 -9.03 10.20
C GLU A 282 14.11 -9.64 10.44
N GLN A 283 13.07 -9.08 9.82
CA GLN A 283 11.71 -9.61 9.99
C GLN A 283 11.57 -11.02 9.42
N VAL A 284 12.13 -11.30 8.23
CA VAL A 284 12.08 -12.63 7.61
C VAL A 284 12.94 -13.61 8.40
N ALA A 285 14.12 -13.20 8.89
CA ALA A 285 14.99 -14.05 9.70
C ALA A 285 14.28 -14.51 10.99
N ALA A 286 13.64 -13.59 11.72
CA ALA A 286 12.86 -13.93 12.91
C ALA A 286 11.73 -14.92 12.60
N LYS A 287 11.04 -14.74 11.45
CA LYS A 287 9.97 -15.66 10.98
C LYS A 287 10.54 -17.04 10.58
N LEU A 288 11.69 -17.10 9.94
CA LEU A 288 12.38 -18.36 9.61
C LEU A 288 12.84 -19.12 10.86
N GLU A 289 13.36 -18.40 11.85
CA GLU A 289 13.74 -18.96 13.16
C GLU A 289 12.52 -19.53 13.89
N ALA A 290 11.39 -18.81 13.93
CA ALA A 290 10.13 -19.30 14.50
C ALA A 290 9.62 -20.54 13.75
N LEU A 291 9.64 -20.52 12.42
CA LEU A 291 9.27 -21.66 11.58
C LEU A 291 10.16 -22.89 11.85
N ALA A 292 11.46 -22.69 12.09
CA ALA A 292 12.39 -23.77 12.43
C ALA A 292 12.07 -24.41 13.77
N ARG A 293 11.53 -23.64 14.75
CA ARG A 293 11.10 -24.13 16.06
C ARG A 293 9.67 -24.72 16.05
N GLY A 294 8.97 -24.68 14.89
CA GLY A 294 7.58 -25.12 14.78
C GLY A 294 6.57 -24.13 15.41
N GLU A 295 6.97 -22.90 15.62
CA GLU A 295 6.15 -21.84 16.19
C GLU A 295 5.26 -21.19 15.11
N PRO A 296 4.10 -20.61 15.46
CA PRO A 296 3.29 -19.83 14.57
C PRO A 296 4.05 -18.64 13.98
N VAL A 297 3.87 -18.39 12.69
CA VAL A 297 4.51 -17.26 11.99
C VAL A 297 3.44 -16.23 11.64
N SER A 298 3.65 -14.97 12.05
CA SER A 298 2.78 -13.85 11.68
C SER A 298 2.87 -13.51 10.19
N GLY A 299 1.86 -12.84 9.65
CA GLY A 299 1.81 -12.46 8.24
C GLY A 299 1.51 -13.62 7.29
N ALA A 300 1.01 -14.75 7.81
CA ALA A 300 0.47 -15.81 6.97
C ALA A 300 -0.71 -15.29 6.16
N VAL A 301 -0.65 -15.50 4.85
CA VAL A 301 -1.63 -14.98 3.90
C VAL A 301 -2.81 -15.94 3.80
N ASP A 302 -4.01 -15.42 4.04
CA ASP A 302 -5.23 -16.14 3.69
C ASP A 302 -5.53 -15.97 2.20
N ARG A 303 -5.30 -17.02 1.41
CA ARG A 303 -5.51 -17.00 -0.04
C ARG A 303 -6.96 -16.75 -0.44
N ALA A 304 -7.93 -17.08 0.40
CA ALA A 304 -9.34 -16.85 0.11
C ALA A 304 -9.72 -15.37 0.24
N SER A 305 -9.14 -14.68 1.22
CA SER A 305 -9.35 -13.23 1.39
C SER A 305 -8.39 -12.38 0.54
N GLY A 306 -7.32 -12.97 -0.01
CA GLY A 306 -6.36 -12.29 -0.88
C GLY A 306 -5.28 -11.49 -0.16
N TYR A 307 -5.13 -11.64 1.15
CA TYR A 307 -4.09 -10.94 1.93
C TYR A 307 -3.84 -11.58 3.30
#